data_d3638c4686aa4529072a643eaf3ca7af
#
_entry.id   d3638c4686aa4529072a643eaf3ca7af
#
_cell.length_a   1.000
_cell.length_b   1.000
_cell.length_c   1.000
_cell.angle_alpha   90.00
_cell.angle_beta   90.00
_cell.angle_gamma   90.00
#
_symmetry.space_group_name_H-M   'P 1'
#
loop_
_entity.id
_entity.type
_entity.pdbx_description
1 polymer ?
#
loop_
_entity_poly.entity_id
_entity_poly.type
_entity_poly.pdbx_seq_one_letter_code
_entity_poly.pdbx_strand_id
1 'polypeptide(L)'
;MHKTITVFGSSQPVETDEQYKLAYQLGSLLAKNGFNVCTGGFFGIMEAISKGAVENGREAIGVTVDHWGGAANKFVTKEIKCNTLFERINKLIETGDGYVILQGGTGTLLELAAVWELSNKRLMDNKPIACHSSMWKEITSLMNEQMKLEGRDDGMVKSFNTVGEIISYLVTNTQ
;
A
#
# COMPACT_ATOMS: atom_id res chain seq x y z
N MET A 1 -7.82 -8.14 -17.26
CA MET A 1 -8.04 -8.05 -15.79
C MET A 1 -7.48 -6.70 -15.36
N HIS A 2 -8.14 -5.96 -14.46
CA HIS A 2 -7.61 -4.69 -13.99
C HIS A 2 -6.43 -4.94 -13.04
N LYS A 3 -5.39 -4.13 -13.12
CA LYS A 3 -4.26 -4.15 -12.19
C LYS A 3 -4.70 -3.65 -10.82
N THR A 4 -4.07 -4.16 -9.77
CA THR A 4 -4.40 -3.85 -8.38
C THR A 4 -3.22 -3.18 -7.69
N ILE A 5 -3.46 -2.08 -6.99
CA ILE A 5 -2.44 -1.44 -6.15
C ILE A 5 -2.73 -1.76 -4.69
N THR A 6 -1.76 -2.38 -4.03
CA THR A 6 -1.83 -2.61 -2.58
C THR A 6 -1.34 -1.37 -1.84
N VAL A 7 -2.14 -0.88 -0.90
CA VAL A 7 -1.83 0.30 -0.09
C VAL A 7 -1.73 -0.08 1.38
N PHE A 8 -0.60 0.22 1.97
CA PHE A 8 -0.29 0.04 3.39
C PHE A 8 -0.39 1.37 4.14
N GLY A 9 -0.94 1.35 5.34
CA GLY A 9 -1.07 2.54 6.17
C GLY A 9 -1.80 2.30 7.48
N SER A 10 -1.86 3.34 8.31
CA SER A 10 -2.42 3.32 9.66
C SER A 10 -3.92 3.07 9.68
N SER A 11 -4.38 2.33 10.70
CA SER A 11 -5.82 2.16 11.01
C SER A 11 -6.40 3.30 11.87
N GLN A 12 -5.59 4.27 12.29
CA GLN A 12 -5.97 5.28 13.29
C GLN A 12 -6.65 6.54 12.72
N PRO A 13 -6.28 7.07 11.53
CA PRO A 13 -6.88 8.31 11.03
C PRO A 13 -8.40 8.21 10.86
N VAL A 14 -9.10 9.30 11.17
CA VAL A 14 -10.54 9.45 10.97
C VAL A 14 -10.84 10.42 9.82
N GLU A 15 -12.08 10.47 9.33
CA GLU A 15 -12.46 11.24 8.12
C GLU A 15 -12.07 12.73 8.16
N THR A 16 -11.94 13.32 9.35
CA THR A 16 -11.53 14.73 9.52
C THR A 16 -10.03 14.95 9.33
N ASP A 17 -9.22 13.90 9.45
CA ASP A 17 -7.75 13.99 9.41
C ASP A 17 -7.22 14.16 7.99
N GLU A 18 -6.17 14.95 7.85
CA GLU A 18 -5.52 15.18 6.55
C GLU A 18 -4.98 13.88 5.93
N GLN A 19 -4.53 12.94 6.76
CA GLN A 19 -4.06 11.63 6.30
C GLN A 19 -5.18 10.78 5.70
N TYR A 20 -6.38 10.82 6.29
CA TYR A 20 -7.56 10.14 5.75
C TYR A 20 -7.97 10.76 4.41
N LYS A 21 -8.03 12.09 4.34
CA LYS A 21 -8.37 12.83 3.12
C LYS A 21 -7.39 12.54 1.98
N LEU A 22 -6.09 12.53 2.30
CA LEU A 22 -5.03 12.18 1.33
C LEU A 22 -5.20 10.74 0.82
N ALA A 23 -5.47 9.80 1.71
CA ALA A 23 -5.71 8.41 1.35
C ALA A 23 -6.96 8.25 0.48
N TYR A 24 -8.05 8.92 0.82
CA TYR A 24 -9.26 8.96 0.00
C TYR A 24 -8.98 9.50 -1.41
N GLN A 25 -8.24 10.61 -1.49
CA GLN A 25 -7.82 11.19 -2.77
C GLN A 25 -6.98 10.21 -3.59
N LEU A 26 -6.03 9.51 -2.96
CA LEU A 26 -5.22 8.49 -3.64
C LEU A 26 -6.10 7.35 -4.16
N GLY A 27 -7.01 6.80 -3.35
CA GLY A 27 -7.95 5.74 -3.76
C GLY A 27 -8.80 6.16 -4.95
N SER A 28 -9.31 7.40 -4.93
CA SER A 28 -10.10 7.98 -6.04
C SER A 28 -9.26 8.11 -7.31
N LEU A 29 -8.02 8.56 -7.22
CA LEU A 29 -7.14 8.73 -8.38
C LEU A 29 -6.66 7.37 -8.92
N LEU A 30 -6.38 6.38 -8.08
CA LEU A 30 -6.09 5.02 -8.52
C LEU A 30 -7.25 4.46 -9.35
N ALA A 31 -8.48 4.58 -8.84
CA ALA A 31 -9.67 4.13 -9.55
C ALA A 31 -9.86 4.83 -10.91
N LYS A 32 -9.70 6.14 -10.97
CA LYS A 32 -9.80 6.93 -12.22
C LYS A 32 -8.74 6.53 -13.25
N ASN A 33 -7.60 6.01 -12.80
CA ASN A 33 -6.55 5.48 -13.68
C ASN A 33 -6.67 3.98 -13.96
N GLY A 34 -7.79 3.36 -13.61
CA GLY A 34 -8.11 1.99 -13.99
C GLY A 34 -7.66 0.91 -13.00
N PHE A 35 -7.07 1.27 -11.88
CA PHE A 35 -6.62 0.33 -10.86
C PHE A 35 -7.73 -0.06 -9.89
N ASN A 36 -7.76 -1.33 -9.51
CA ASN A 36 -8.39 -1.78 -8.29
C ASN A 36 -7.45 -1.49 -7.10
N VAL A 37 -7.97 -1.53 -5.88
CA VAL A 37 -7.14 -1.35 -4.68
C VAL A 37 -7.18 -2.59 -3.79
N CYS A 38 -6.08 -2.84 -3.08
CA CYS A 38 -6.00 -3.84 -2.03
C CYS A 38 -5.48 -3.20 -0.75
N THR A 39 -6.09 -3.51 0.38
CA THR A 39 -5.69 -2.99 1.70
C THR A 39 -5.83 -4.08 2.76
N GLY A 40 -5.40 -3.77 4.00
CA GLY A 40 -5.68 -4.64 5.15
C GLY A 40 -7.14 -4.75 5.56
N GLY A 41 -8.05 -4.06 4.88
CA GLY A 41 -9.49 -4.21 5.05
C GLY A 41 -10.12 -3.53 6.28
N PHE A 42 -9.32 -2.93 7.19
CA PHE A 42 -9.83 -2.30 8.41
C PHE A 42 -10.14 -0.80 8.22
N PHE A 43 -9.97 -0.01 9.27
CA PHE A 43 -10.31 1.42 9.31
C PHE A 43 -9.16 2.33 8.86
N GLY A 44 -9.32 3.63 9.08
CA GLY A 44 -8.29 4.62 8.83
C GLY A 44 -7.94 4.77 7.36
N ILE A 45 -6.66 4.74 7.06
CA ILE A 45 -6.14 4.82 5.68
C ILE A 45 -6.72 3.74 4.79
N MET A 46 -6.85 2.50 5.30
CA MET A 46 -7.40 1.37 4.55
C MET A 46 -8.85 1.62 4.13
N GLU A 47 -9.67 2.14 5.04
CA GLU A 47 -11.06 2.52 4.75
C GLU A 47 -11.12 3.67 3.73
N ALA A 48 -10.30 4.70 3.91
CA ALA A 48 -10.26 5.86 3.02
C ALA A 48 -9.91 5.48 1.58
N ILE A 49 -8.91 4.61 1.39
CA ILE A 49 -8.53 4.05 0.08
C ILE A 49 -9.69 3.27 -0.54
N SER A 50 -10.29 2.36 0.25
CA SER A 50 -11.41 1.54 -0.23
C SER A 50 -12.61 2.41 -0.64
N LYS A 51 -12.97 3.42 0.18
CA LYS A 51 -14.02 4.40 -0.10
C LYS A 51 -13.76 5.14 -1.41
N GLY A 52 -12.55 5.71 -1.55
CA GLY A 52 -12.17 6.45 -2.76
C GLY A 52 -12.23 5.60 -4.03
N ALA A 53 -11.81 4.33 -3.95
CA ALA A 53 -11.85 3.42 -5.09
C ALA A 53 -13.27 3.04 -5.49
N VAL A 54 -14.10 2.64 -4.53
CA VAL A 54 -15.47 2.16 -4.79
C VAL A 54 -16.37 3.28 -5.31
N GLU A 55 -16.27 4.49 -4.74
CA GLU A 55 -17.01 5.66 -5.21
C GLU A 55 -16.65 6.08 -6.65
N ASN A 56 -15.52 5.60 -7.18
CA ASN A 56 -15.08 5.80 -8.56
C ASN A 56 -15.13 4.51 -9.40
N GLY A 57 -15.96 3.53 -9.00
CA GLY A 57 -16.33 2.38 -9.81
C GLY A 57 -15.27 1.26 -9.89
N ARG A 58 -14.37 1.15 -8.90
CA ARG A 58 -13.35 0.10 -8.81
C ARG A 58 -13.54 -0.80 -7.60
N GLU A 59 -12.97 -2.00 -7.68
CA GLU A 59 -12.99 -2.95 -6.58
C GLU A 59 -12.04 -2.53 -5.46
N ALA A 60 -12.46 -2.75 -4.22
CA ALA A 60 -11.64 -2.66 -3.02
C ALA A 60 -11.53 -4.03 -2.35
N ILE A 61 -10.33 -4.63 -2.45
CA ILE A 61 -10.01 -5.91 -1.84
C ILE A 61 -9.50 -5.65 -0.42
N GLY A 62 -10.11 -6.30 0.58
CA GLY A 62 -9.67 -6.27 1.98
C GLY A 62 -9.06 -7.60 2.39
N VAL A 63 -7.81 -7.61 2.86
CA VAL A 63 -7.17 -8.82 3.40
C VAL A 63 -7.14 -8.73 4.91
N THR A 64 -7.99 -9.53 5.57
CA THR A 64 -8.21 -9.49 7.03
C THR A 64 -7.62 -10.71 7.75
N VAL A 65 -7.56 -10.65 9.08
CA VAL A 65 -7.18 -11.77 9.95
C VAL A 65 -8.30 -12.05 10.92
N ASP A 66 -8.80 -13.28 10.94
CA ASP A 66 -9.96 -13.69 11.75
C ASP A 66 -9.78 -13.44 13.26
N HIS A 67 -8.57 -13.62 13.78
CA HIS A 67 -8.28 -13.47 15.22
C HIS A 67 -8.26 -12.03 15.76
N TRP A 68 -8.29 -11.01 14.90
CA TRP A 68 -8.29 -9.61 15.35
C TRP A 68 -9.68 -9.06 15.63
N GLY A 69 -10.73 -9.89 15.44
CA GLY A 69 -12.10 -9.64 15.92
C GLY A 69 -12.82 -8.46 15.27
N GLY A 70 -12.39 -8.01 14.12
CA GLY A 70 -13.01 -6.90 13.39
C GLY A 70 -13.57 -7.32 12.04
N ALA A 71 -14.79 -6.85 11.73
CA ALA A 71 -15.31 -6.92 10.37
C ALA A 71 -14.49 -6.01 9.44
N ALA A 72 -14.38 -6.38 8.17
CA ALA A 72 -13.86 -5.49 7.15
C ALA A 72 -14.69 -4.19 7.10
N ASN A 73 -14.04 -3.07 6.73
CA ASN A 73 -14.76 -1.82 6.56
C ASN A 73 -15.82 -1.94 5.45
N LYS A 74 -16.86 -1.12 5.55
CA LYS A 74 -18.07 -1.19 4.69
C LYS A 74 -17.84 -0.96 3.19
N PHE A 75 -16.66 -0.47 2.80
CA PHE A 75 -16.29 -0.22 1.40
C PHE A 75 -15.50 -1.38 0.77
N VAL A 76 -15.14 -2.41 1.53
CA VAL A 76 -14.53 -3.62 0.98
C VAL A 76 -15.55 -4.36 0.13
N THR A 77 -15.25 -4.53 -1.17
CA THR A 77 -16.11 -5.25 -2.12
C THR A 77 -15.79 -6.74 -2.18
N LYS A 78 -14.55 -7.10 -1.82
CA LYS A 78 -14.08 -8.48 -1.78
C LYS A 78 -13.17 -8.68 -0.57
N GLU A 79 -13.58 -9.52 0.36
CA GLU A 79 -12.77 -9.87 1.54
C GLU A 79 -12.00 -11.18 1.31
N ILE A 80 -10.73 -11.17 1.70
CA ILE A 80 -9.86 -12.35 1.77
C ILE A 80 -9.47 -12.53 3.23
N LYS A 81 -9.92 -13.62 3.85
CA LYS A 81 -9.63 -13.92 5.25
C LYS A 81 -8.39 -14.78 5.38
N CYS A 82 -7.52 -14.43 6.29
CA CYS A 82 -6.29 -15.12 6.62
C CYS A 82 -6.32 -15.59 8.08
N ASN A 83 -5.55 -16.63 8.41
CA ASN A 83 -5.49 -17.16 9.77
C ASN A 83 -4.36 -16.51 10.59
N THR A 84 -3.32 -16.00 9.93
CA THR A 84 -2.14 -15.43 10.59
C THR A 84 -1.74 -14.10 9.98
N LEU A 85 -0.95 -13.32 10.73
CA LEU A 85 -0.38 -12.07 10.24
C LEU A 85 0.50 -12.28 9.01
N PHE A 86 1.35 -13.30 9.00
CA PHE A 86 2.25 -13.55 7.86
C PHE A 86 1.50 -14.06 6.63
N GLU A 87 0.47 -14.88 6.80
CA GLU A 87 -0.43 -15.24 5.68
C GLU A 87 -1.07 -14.01 5.07
N ARG A 88 -1.56 -13.07 5.91
CA ARG A 88 -2.12 -11.81 5.47
C ARG A 88 -1.11 -10.95 4.69
N ILE A 89 0.11 -10.79 5.22
CA ILE A 89 1.17 -10.03 4.53
C ILE A 89 1.47 -10.66 3.17
N ASN A 90 1.64 -11.97 3.10
CA ASN A 90 1.86 -12.65 1.83
C ASN A 90 0.71 -12.41 0.85
N LYS A 91 -0.54 -12.51 1.33
CA LYS A 91 -1.71 -12.28 0.48
C LYS A 91 -1.82 -10.84 -0.03
N LEU A 92 -1.49 -9.85 0.79
CA LEU A 92 -1.40 -8.44 0.39
C LEU A 92 -0.35 -8.23 -0.71
N ILE A 93 0.82 -8.88 -0.58
CA ILE A 93 1.91 -8.81 -1.54
C ILE A 93 1.56 -9.52 -2.86
N GLU A 94 0.99 -10.72 -2.81
CA GLU A 94 0.56 -11.47 -3.99
C GLU A 94 -0.51 -10.74 -4.81
N THR A 95 -1.42 -10.04 -4.12
CA THR A 95 -2.56 -9.36 -4.75
C THR A 95 -2.15 -8.08 -5.49
N GLY A 96 -1.09 -7.39 -5.04
CA GLY A 96 -0.66 -6.13 -5.63
C GLY A 96 0.18 -6.29 -6.89
N ASP A 97 -0.10 -5.49 -7.90
CA ASP A 97 0.77 -5.24 -9.06
C ASP A 97 1.71 -4.05 -8.84
N GLY A 98 1.53 -3.34 -7.73
CA GLY A 98 2.36 -2.25 -7.22
C GLY A 98 1.95 -1.91 -5.79
N TYR A 99 2.80 -1.16 -5.09
CA TYR A 99 2.63 -0.89 -3.67
C TYR A 99 2.74 0.59 -3.36
N VAL A 100 1.89 1.08 -2.46
CA VAL A 100 1.97 2.43 -1.89
C VAL A 100 2.00 2.34 -0.37
N ILE A 101 2.97 3.02 0.22
CA ILE A 101 3.16 3.10 1.66
C ILE A 101 2.78 4.52 2.10
N LEU A 102 1.67 4.65 2.80
CA LEU A 102 1.23 5.87 3.45
C LEU A 102 1.64 5.86 4.92
N GLN A 103 1.38 6.96 5.62
CA GLN A 103 1.75 7.08 7.04
C GLN A 103 1.17 5.92 7.87
N GLY A 104 2.01 5.35 8.73
CA GLY A 104 1.64 4.22 9.57
C GLY A 104 2.70 3.88 10.61
N GLY A 105 2.42 2.90 11.43
CA GLY A 105 3.30 2.43 12.50
C GLY A 105 4.11 1.18 12.10
N THR A 106 4.40 0.35 13.13
CA THR A 106 5.24 -0.85 12.98
C THR A 106 4.64 -1.91 12.04
N GLY A 107 3.31 -2.01 11.94
CA GLY A 107 2.65 -2.89 10.97
C GLY A 107 2.96 -2.47 9.54
N THR A 108 2.84 -1.17 9.24
CA THR A 108 3.19 -0.61 7.93
C THR A 108 4.69 -0.72 7.64
N LEU A 109 5.55 -0.58 8.65
CA LEU A 109 6.99 -0.83 8.51
C LEU A 109 7.28 -2.28 8.15
N LEU A 110 6.60 -3.24 8.79
CA LEU A 110 6.74 -4.66 8.48
C LEU A 110 6.32 -4.98 7.03
N GLU A 111 5.21 -4.40 6.59
CA GLU A 111 4.71 -4.53 5.22
C GLU A 111 5.68 -3.92 4.20
N LEU A 112 6.21 -2.73 4.47
CA LEU A 112 7.25 -2.10 3.64
C LEU A 112 8.52 -2.97 3.58
N ALA A 113 9.01 -3.43 4.73
CA ALA A 113 10.22 -4.25 4.80
C ALA A 113 10.04 -5.57 4.02
N ALA A 114 8.85 -6.18 4.09
CA ALA A 114 8.56 -7.42 3.37
C ALA A 114 8.59 -7.21 1.85
N VAL A 115 7.88 -6.21 1.31
CA VAL A 115 7.91 -5.96 -0.15
C VAL A 115 9.29 -5.54 -0.63
N TRP A 116 10.03 -4.75 0.17
CA TRP A 116 11.38 -4.30 -0.17
C TRP A 116 12.36 -5.46 -0.23
N GLU A 117 12.37 -6.33 0.79
CA GLU A 117 13.31 -7.46 0.83
C GLU A 117 12.98 -8.51 -0.24
N LEU A 118 11.70 -8.80 -0.51
CA LEU A 118 11.31 -9.69 -1.58
C LEU A 118 11.74 -9.17 -2.96
N SER A 119 11.62 -7.86 -3.20
CA SER A 119 12.11 -7.22 -4.42
C SER A 119 13.64 -7.27 -4.50
N ASN A 120 14.33 -6.95 -3.41
CA ASN A 120 15.79 -6.95 -3.33
C ASN A 120 16.38 -8.35 -3.59
N LYS A 121 15.73 -9.39 -3.11
CA LYS A 121 16.11 -10.80 -3.34
C LYS A 121 15.61 -11.37 -4.68
N ARG A 122 14.88 -10.59 -5.47
CA ARG A 122 14.25 -11.06 -6.71
C ARG A 122 13.34 -12.28 -6.51
N LEU A 123 12.66 -12.32 -5.35
CA LEU A 123 11.70 -13.35 -4.99
C LEU A 123 10.27 -13.00 -5.44
N MET A 124 10.09 -11.86 -6.05
CA MET A 124 8.86 -11.41 -6.69
C MET A 124 9.20 -10.62 -7.96
N ASP A 125 8.21 -10.45 -8.84
CA ASP A 125 8.34 -9.62 -10.02
C ASP A 125 8.72 -8.17 -9.65
N ASN A 126 9.40 -7.47 -10.55
CA ASN A 126 9.77 -6.07 -10.32
C ASN A 126 8.53 -5.18 -10.39
N LYS A 127 7.91 -4.93 -9.25
CA LYS A 127 6.71 -4.12 -9.07
C LYS A 127 7.09 -2.76 -8.46
N PRO A 128 6.44 -1.66 -8.88
CA PRO A 128 6.72 -0.33 -8.35
C PRO A 128 6.35 -0.23 -6.86
N ILE A 129 7.25 0.38 -6.06
CA ILE A 129 7.05 0.64 -4.64
C ILE A 129 7.18 2.15 -4.43
N ALA A 130 6.09 2.80 -4.04
CA ALA A 130 6.02 4.22 -3.76
C ALA A 130 5.76 4.46 -2.27
N CYS A 131 6.37 5.48 -1.68
CA CYS A 131 6.03 5.93 -0.34
C CYS A 131 5.74 7.42 -0.29
N HIS A 132 4.92 7.83 0.68
CA HIS A 132 4.52 9.20 0.95
C HIS A 132 4.63 9.49 2.45
N SER A 133 5.33 10.49 2.82
CA SER A 133 5.53 11.19 4.08
C SER A 133 7.02 11.44 4.35
N SER A 134 7.31 12.44 5.17
CA SER A 134 8.68 12.76 5.59
C SER A 134 9.33 11.57 6.30
N MET A 135 8.59 10.91 7.19
CA MET A 135 9.09 9.74 7.92
C MET A 135 9.57 8.61 6.98
N TRP A 136 8.78 8.23 5.99
CA TRP A 136 9.18 7.17 5.05
C TRP A 136 10.34 7.62 4.15
N LYS A 137 10.38 8.91 3.78
CA LYS A 137 11.50 9.47 3.02
C LYS A 137 12.81 9.36 3.79
N GLU A 138 12.81 9.66 5.08
CA GLU A 138 13.99 9.54 5.95
C GLU A 138 14.42 8.08 6.11
N ILE A 139 13.48 7.18 6.43
CA ILE A 139 13.74 5.74 6.58
C ILE A 139 14.31 5.14 5.29
N THR A 140 13.69 5.43 4.14
CA THR A 140 14.14 4.89 2.85
C THR A 140 15.49 5.47 2.44
N SER A 141 15.78 6.74 2.75
CA SER A 141 17.07 7.35 2.49
C SER A 141 18.18 6.66 3.28
N LEU A 142 17.97 6.48 4.59
CA LEU A 142 18.93 5.80 5.47
C LEU A 142 19.18 4.36 5.02
N MET A 143 18.12 3.63 4.69
CA MET A 143 18.25 2.25 4.19
C MET A 143 18.97 2.18 2.84
N ASN A 144 18.70 3.11 1.93
CA ASN A 144 19.43 3.18 0.65
C ASN A 144 20.93 3.41 0.84
N GLU A 145 21.33 4.26 1.80
CA GLU A 145 22.75 4.44 2.14
C GLU A 145 23.36 3.13 2.63
N GLN A 146 22.68 2.41 3.53
CA GLN A 146 23.12 1.10 4.01
C GLN A 146 23.22 0.06 2.88
N MET A 147 22.22 0.02 1.99
CA MET A 147 22.21 -0.88 0.85
C MET A 147 23.41 -0.64 -0.08
N LYS A 148 23.77 0.63 -0.33
CA LYS A 148 24.96 0.99 -1.09
C LYS A 148 26.24 0.50 -0.42
N LEU A 149 26.38 0.67 0.90
CA LEU A 149 27.54 0.18 1.65
C LEU A 149 27.70 -1.34 1.55
N GLU A 150 26.60 -2.07 1.43
CA GLU A 150 26.59 -3.53 1.26
C GLU A 150 26.74 -3.98 -0.21
N GLY A 151 26.86 -3.05 -1.16
CA GLY A 151 26.92 -3.36 -2.59
C GLY A 151 25.64 -3.94 -3.17
N ARG A 152 24.48 -3.62 -2.59
CA ARG A 152 23.16 -4.04 -3.04
C ARG A 152 22.49 -2.98 -3.90
N ASP A 153 21.46 -3.39 -4.65
CA ASP A 153 20.61 -2.47 -5.40
C ASP A 153 19.90 -1.51 -4.43
N ASP A 154 19.98 -0.21 -4.71
CA ASP A 154 19.32 0.86 -3.96
C ASP A 154 18.22 1.54 -4.78
N GLY A 155 17.40 2.35 -4.11
CA GLY A 155 16.38 3.16 -4.79
C GLY A 155 15.17 2.38 -5.32
N MET A 156 14.93 1.15 -4.86
CA MET A 156 13.73 0.38 -5.20
C MET A 156 12.45 1.03 -4.68
N VAL A 157 12.50 1.61 -3.50
CA VAL A 157 11.39 2.37 -2.91
C VAL A 157 11.54 3.84 -3.29
N LYS A 158 10.56 4.39 -3.99
CA LYS A 158 10.55 5.80 -4.43
C LYS A 158 9.69 6.65 -3.51
N SER A 159 10.24 7.76 -3.03
CA SER A 159 9.53 8.71 -2.18
C SER A 159 8.94 9.85 -3.01
N PHE A 160 7.69 10.22 -2.72
CA PHE A 160 6.96 11.27 -3.42
C PHE A 160 6.34 12.26 -2.44
N ASN A 161 6.18 13.50 -2.87
CA ASN A 161 5.59 14.55 -2.04
C ASN A 161 4.08 14.70 -2.26
N THR A 162 3.56 14.24 -3.38
CA THR A 162 2.15 14.37 -3.74
C THR A 162 1.54 13.06 -4.25
N VAL A 163 0.24 12.90 -4.07
CA VAL A 163 -0.49 11.73 -4.63
C VAL A 163 -0.47 11.73 -6.16
N GLY A 164 -0.41 12.89 -6.81
CA GLY A 164 -0.30 12.99 -8.27
C GLY A 164 1.00 12.38 -8.80
N GLU A 165 2.13 12.64 -8.14
CA GLU A 165 3.41 12.03 -8.48
C GLU A 165 3.40 10.52 -8.30
N ILE A 166 2.77 10.01 -7.23
CA ILE A 166 2.58 8.57 -7.00
C ILE A 166 1.80 7.95 -8.16
N ILE A 167 0.68 8.54 -8.55
CA ILE A 167 -0.14 8.04 -9.66
C ILE A 167 0.66 8.01 -10.96
N SER A 168 1.36 9.09 -11.29
CA SER A 168 2.19 9.16 -12.51
C SER A 168 3.25 8.05 -12.54
N TYR A 169 3.90 7.81 -11.39
CA TYR A 169 4.88 6.74 -11.24
C TYR A 169 4.27 5.36 -11.42
N LEU A 170 3.13 5.09 -10.78
CA LEU A 170 2.45 3.80 -10.88
C LEU A 170 1.94 3.52 -12.30
N VAL A 171 1.31 4.49 -12.95
CA VAL A 171 0.80 4.34 -14.34
C VAL A 171 1.93 3.99 -15.32
N THR A 172 3.10 4.59 -15.12
CA THR A 172 4.26 4.33 -15.99
C THR A 172 4.92 2.96 -15.72
N ASN A 173 4.90 2.48 -14.47
CA ASN A 173 5.70 1.32 -14.05
C ASN A 173 4.87 0.07 -13.73
N THR A 174 3.54 0.15 -13.74
CA THR A 174 2.66 -1.02 -13.54
C THR A 174 2.15 -1.47 -14.92
N GLN A 175 2.96 -2.22 -15.64
CA GLN A 175 2.59 -2.77 -16.97
C GLN A 175 2.12 -4.22 -16.87
#